data_8654fb49e56e59a0d78f98f22a4fb052
#
_entry.id   8654fb49e56e59a0d78f98f22a4fb052
#
_cell.length_a   1.000
_cell.length_b   1.000
_cell.length_c   1.000
_cell.angle_alpha   90.00
_cell.angle_beta   90.00
_cell.angle_gamma   90.00
#
_symmetry.space_group_name_H-M   'P 1'
#
loop_
_entity.id
_entity.type
_entity.pdbx_description
1 polymer ?
#
loop_
_entity_poly.entity_id
_entity_poly.type
_entity_poly.pdbx_seq_one_letter_code
_entity_poly.pdbx_strand_id
1 'polypeptide(L)'
;MEKKTIVARAEVLPGKEQEFISKAEPLIQGTRAEEGNISYNLYQNPSNPTAFIFYEEYKDQNAISVHAESAHFQAFGKAIEGLLASELVIESF
;
A
#
# COMPACT_ATOMS: atom_id res chain seq x y z
N MET A 1 -16.63 9.37 -15.24
CA MET A 1 -15.31 9.05 -14.71
C MET A 1 -15.35 8.90 -13.24
N GLU A 2 -14.97 7.74 -12.78
CA GLU A 2 -15.23 7.36 -11.41
C GLU A 2 -13.93 7.15 -10.66
N LYS A 3 -13.17 8.24 -10.49
CA LYS A 3 -11.95 8.14 -9.71
C LYS A 3 -12.26 7.51 -8.35
N LYS A 4 -11.43 6.54 -7.96
CA LYS A 4 -11.56 5.85 -6.69
C LYS A 4 -10.34 6.11 -5.83
N THR A 5 -10.56 6.26 -4.54
CA THR A 5 -9.48 6.48 -3.58
C THR A 5 -9.48 5.33 -2.58
N ILE A 6 -8.28 4.81 -2.32
CA ILE A 6 -8.07 3.75 -1.32
C ILE A 6 -7.10 4.29 -0.28
N VAL A 7 -7.40 4.04 0.99
CA VAL A 7 -6.47 4.29 2.08
C VAL A 7 -6.22 2.96 2.78
N ALA A 8 -4.97 2.51 2.77
CA ALA A 8 -4.59 1.26 3.43
C ALA A 8 -3.73 1.61 4.64
N ARG A 9 -4.19 1.23 5.83
CA ARG A 9 -3.50 1.52 7.07
C ARG A 9 -2.72 0.31 7.52
N ALA A 10 -1.45 0.53 7.90
CA ALA A 10 -0.58 -0.54 8.36
C ALA A 10 -0.01 -0.16 9.73
N GLU A 11 -0.07 -1.10 10.66
CA GLU A 11 0.60 -0.95 11.93
C GLU A 11 1.74 -1.96 11.97
N VAL A 12 2.97 -1.46 12.00
CA VAL A 12 4.18 -2.27 11.88
C VAL A 12 4.73 -2.57 13.28
N LEU A 13 5.34 -3.73 13.45
CA LEU A 13 5.97 -4.06 14.72
C LEU A 13 7.14 -3.10 14.99
N PRO A 14 7.31 -2.68 16.26
CA PRO A 14 8.42 -1.79 16.61
C PRO A 14 9.76 -2.38 16.17
N GLY A 15 10.59 -1.55 15.56
CA GLY A 15 11.89 -1.96 15.07
C GLY A 15 11.88 -2.51 13.65
N LYS A 16 10.70 -2.67 13.05
CA LYS A 16 10.59 -3.19 11.68
C LYS A 16 10.23 -2.11 10.66
N GLU A 17 10.25 -0.85 11.07
CA GLU A 17 9.82 0.26 10.21
C GLU A 17 10.63 0.35 8.93
N GLN A 18 11.95 0.28 9.04
CA GLN A 18 12.80 0.41 7.85
C GLN A 18 12.66 -0.79 6.93
N GLU A 19 12.50 -1.97 7.49
CA GLU A 19 12.29 -3.17 6.69
C GLU A 19 10.96 -3.06 5.91
N PHE A 20 9.91 -2.57 6.58
CA PHE A 20 8.62 -2.36 5.94
C PHE A 20 8.74 -1.38 4.78
N ILE A 21 9.40 -0.25 4.99
CA ILE A 21 9.61 0.75 3.94
C ILE A 21 10.37 0.14 2.76
N SER A 22 11.41 -0.62 3.05
CA SER A 22 12.21 -1.25 2.02
C SER A 22 11.39 -2.24 1.19
N LYS A 23 10.55 -3.04 1.85
CA LYS A 23 9.69 -4.01 1.15
C LYS A 23 8.60 -3.33 0.35
N ALA A 24 8.20 -2.11 0.75
CA ALA A 24 7.16 -1.38 0.03
C ALA A 24 7.67 -0.78 -1.28
N GLU A 25 8.99 -0.60 -1.42
CA GLU A 25 9.53 0.09 -2.59
C GLU A 25 9.16 -0.57 -3.93
N PRO A 26 9.35 -1.89 -4.11
CA PRO A 26 8.93 -2.52 -5.37
C PRO A 26 7.44 -2.39 -5.62
N LEU A 27 6.62 -2.45 -4.56
CA LEU A 27 5.18 -2.28 -4.70
C LEU A 27 4.85 -0.89 -5.22
N ILE A 28 5.48 0.13 -4.63
CA ILE A 28 5.23 1.51 -5.03
C ILE A 28 5.59 1.71 -6.50
N GLN A 29 6.77 1.23 -6.91
CA GLN A 29 7.21 1.39 -8.28
C GLN A 29 6.32 0.63 -9.26
N GLY A 30 5.96 -0.61 -8.92
CA GLY A 30 5.10 -1.41 -9.78
C GLY A 30 3.71 -0.82 -9.91
N THR A 31 3.17 -0.29 -8.82
CA THR A 31 1.84 0.30 -8.84
C THR A 31 1.81 1.57 -9.69
N ARG A 32 2.85 2.41 -9.55
CA ARG A 32 2.91 3.65 -10.34
C ARG A 32 3.02 3.39 -11.83
N ALA A 33 3.48 2.20 -12.22
CA ALA A 33 3.56 1.81 -13.61
C ALA A 33 2.23 1.27 -14.15
N GLU A 34 1.26 1.02 -13.29
CA GLU A 34 -0.06 0.54 -13.73
C GLU A 34 -0.80 1.65 -14.47
N GLU A 35 -1.40 1.29 -15.60
CA GLU A 35 -2.08 2.28 -16.44
C GLU A 35 -3.19 3.01 -15.68
N GLY A 36 -3.92 2.29 -14.83
CA GLY A 36 -5.06 2.86 -14.13
C GLY A 36 -4.74 3.55 -12.82
N ASN A 37 -3.47 3.56 -12.40
CA ASN A 37 -3.09 4.21 -11.15
C ASN A 37 -2.83 5.70 -11.39
N ILE A 38 -3.45 6.55 -10.57
CA ILE A 38 -3.26 8.00 -10.64
C ILE A 38 -2.16 8.42 -9.68
N SER A 39 -2.18 7.90 -8.46
CA SER A 39 -1.15 8.19 -7.47
C SER A 39 -1.06 7.03 -6.47
N TYR A 40 0.12 6.85 -5.92
CA TYR A 40 0.36 5.80 -4.93
C TYR A 40 1.50 6.24 -4.04
N ASN A 41 1.19 6.59 -2.80
CA ASN A 41 2.18 7.15 -1.88
C ASN A 41 2.08 6.49 -0.51
N LEU A 42 3.24 6.29 0.10
CA LEU A 42 3.34 5.74 1.45
C LEU A 42 3.71 6.87 2.40
N TYR A 43 2.96 6.99 3.50
CA TYR A 43 3.22 8.00 4.52
C TYR A 43 3.41 7.34 5.88
N GLN A 44 4.30 7.90 6.66
CA GLN A 44 4.59 7.45 8.01
C GLN A 44 4.18 8.55 8.98
N ASN A 45 3.53 8.17 10.08
CA ASN A 45 3.12 9.13 11.09
C ASN A 45 4.35 9.58 11.90
N PRO A 46 4.70 10.87 11.89
CA PRO A 46 5.91 11.32 12.60
C PRO A 46 5.80 11.18 14.12
N SER A 47 4.59 11.16 14.67
CA SER A 47 4.39 11.00 16.11
C SER A 47 4.28 9.55 16.53
N ASN A 48 4.09 8.63 15.57
CA ASN A 48 3.96 7.20 15.85
C ASN A 48 4.58 6.45 14.68
N PRO A 49 5.92 6.26 14.70
CA PRO A 49 6.64 5.77 13.52
C PRO A 49 6.24 4.39 13.03
N THR A 50 5.54 3.60 13.84
CA THR A 50 5.06 2.29 13.39
C THR A 50 3.77 2.38 12.59
N ALA A 51 3.13 3.55 12.55
CA ALA A 51 1.87 3.73 11.84
C ALA A 51 2.12 4.29 10.44
N PHE A 52 1.63 3.59 9.43
CA PHE A 52 1.79 3.97 8.03
C PHE A 52 0.45 3.98 7.34
N ILE A 53 0.32 4.78 6.28
CA ILE A 53 -0.79 4.64 5.36
C ILE A 53 -0.27 4.68 3.93
N PHE A 54 -0.92 3.91 3.06
CA PHE A 54 -0.81 4.09 1.61
C PHE A 54 -2.02 4.91 1.21
N TYR A 55 -1.79 6.00 0.51
CA TYR A 55 -2.85 6.82 -0.06
C TYR A 55 -2.81 6.60 -1.57
N GLU A 56 -3.91 6.07 -2.13
CA GLU A 56 -3.92 5.54 -3.49
C GLU A 56 -5.11 6.09 -4.26
N GLU A 57 -4.86 6.48 -5.50
CA GLU A 57 -5.93 6.95 -6.37
C GLU A 57 -5.90 6.16 -7.66
N TYR A 58 -7.08 5.74 -8.12
CA TYR A 58 -7.24 4.93 -9.34
C TYR A 58 -8.31 5.55 -10.21
N LYS A 59 -8.19 5.35 -11.55
CA LYS A 59 -9.12 5.97 -12.48
C LYS A 59 -10.52 5.36 -12.39
N ASP A 60 -10.64 4.10 -11.95
CA ASP A 60 -11.95 3.44 -11.81
C ASP A 60 -11.79 2.15 -11.01
N GLN A 61 -12.92 1.47 -10.80
CA GLN A 61 -12.93 0.23 -10.01
C GLN A 61 -12.13 -0.87 -10.68
N ASN A 62 -12.14 -0.94 -12.01
CA ASN A 62 -11.38 -1.97 -12.72
C ASN A 62 -9.89 -1.83 -12.45
N ALA A 63 -9.39 -0.59 -12.35
CA ALA A 63 -7.99 -0.35 -12.06
C ALA A 63 -7.61 -0.90 -10.68
N ILE A 64 -8.52 -0.83 -9.71
CA ILE A 64 -8.29 -1.39 -8.38
C ILE A 64 -8.19 -2.91 -8.47
N SER A 65 -9.06 -3.54 -9.26
CA SER A 65 -9.02 -5.00 -9.43
C SER A 65 -7.71 -5.44 -10.08
N VAL A 66 -7.26 -4.72 -11.09
CA VAL A 66 -5.98 -5.01 -11.75
C VAL A 66 -4.84 -4.92 -10.75
N HIS A 67 -4.85 -3.87 -9.93
CA HIS A 67 -3.83 -3.68 -8.91
C HIS A 67 -3.80 -4.86 -7.92
N ALA A 68 -4.97 -5.26 -7.43
CA ALA A 68 -5.06 -6.32 -6.42
C ALA A 68 -4.56 -7.67 -6.95
N GLU A 69 -4.63 -7.88 -8.27
CA GLU A 69 -4.20 -9.13 -8.89
C GLU A 69 -2.77 -9.07 -9.41
N SER A 70 -2.10 -7.93 -9.25
CA SER A 70 -0.76 -7.75 -9.82
C SER A 70 0.29 -8.56 -9.05
N ALA A 71 1.39 -8.89 -9.76
CA ALA A 71 2.49 -9.62 -9.16
C ALA A 71 3.14 -8.83 -8.03
N HIS A 72 3.27 -7.50 -8.20
CA HIS A 72 3.90 -6.68 -7.16
C HIS A 72 3.04 -6.60 -5.90
N PHE A 73 1.71 -6.61 -6.05
CA PHE A 73 0.83 -6.60 -4.87
C PHE A 73 0.93 -7.94 -4.12
N GLN A 74 0.89 -9.05 -4.87
CA GLN A 74 1.01 -10.38 -4.26
C GLN A 74 2.35 -10.55 -3.57
N ALA A 75 3.42 -10.11 -4.21
CA ALA A 75 4.76 -10.22 -3.63
C ALA A 75 4.88 -9.40 -2.35
N PHE A 76 4.28 -8.21 -2.32
CA PHE A 76 4.30 -7.37 -1.13
C PHE A 76 3.60 -8.06 0.03
N GLY A 77 2.44 -8.67 -0.23
CA GLY A 77 1.71 -9.37 0.81
C GLY A 77 2.54 -10.43 1.49
N LYS A 78 3.34 -11.16 0.71
CA LYS A 78 4.24 -12.17 1.27
C LYS A 78 5.44 -11.54 1.98
N ALA A 79 5.97 -10.45 1.40
CA ALA A 79 7.18 -9.82 1.92
C ALA A 79 6.98 -9.23 3.30
N ILE A 80 5.75 -8.78 3.63
CA ILE A 80 5.50 -8.15 4.92
C ILE A 80 4.95 -9.10 5.99
N GLU A 81 4.85 -10.40 5.66
CA GLU A 81 4.48 -11.37 6.69
C GLU A 81 5.49 -11.29 7.82
N GLY A 82 4.99 -11.22 9.05
CA GLY A 82 5.83 -11.10 10.23
C GLY A 82 6.26 -9.68 10.56
N LEU A 83 5.92 -8.69 9.74
CA LEU A 83 6.28 -7.30 10.00
C LEU A 83 5.14 -6.50 10.62
N LEU A 84 3.90 -6.99 10.53
CA LEU A 84 2.73 -6.22 10.96
C LEU A 84 2.31 -6.60 12.38
N ALA A 85 1.91 -5.58 13.15
CA ALA A 85 1.35 -5.78 14.48
C ALA A 85 -0.12 -6.18 14.41
N SER A 86 -0.79 -5.86 13.29
CA SER A 86 -2.20 -6.19 13.09
C SER A 86 -2.44 -6.24 11.59
N GLU A 87 -3.63 -6.72 11.19
CA GLU A 87 -3.97 -6.81 9.78
C GLU A 87 -4.10 -5.43 9.15
N LEU A 88 -3.79 -5.35 7.85
CA LEU A 88 -4.02 -4.12 7.10
C LEU A 88 -5.51 -3.76 7.15
N VAL A 89 -5.78 -2.47 7.29
CA VAL A 89 -7.16 -1.95 7.23
C VAL A 89 -7.29 -1.15 5.96
N ILE A 90 -8.18 -1.57 5.07
CA ILE A 90 -8.32 -0.95 3.76
C ILE A 90 -9.67 -0.26 3.69
N GLU A 91 -9.65 1.03 3.36
CA GLU A 91 -10.84 1.86 3.26
C GLU A 91 -10.96 2.38 1.83
N SER A 92 -12.17 2.34 1.29
CA SER A 92 -12.46 2.78 -0.07
C SER A 92 -13.35 4.03 -0.05
N PHE A 93 -13.09 4.96 -0.94
CA PHE A 93 -13.86 6.20 -1.03
C PHE A 93 -14.28 6.51 -2.46
#